data_4e676acbde905a466b9da5888b5693cf
#
_entry.id   4e676acbde905a466b9da5888b5693cf
#
_cell.length_a   1.000
_cell.length_b   1.000
_cell.length_c   1.000
_cell.angle_alpha   90.00
_cell.angle_beta   90.00
_cell.angle_gamma   90.00
#
_symmetry.space_group_name_H-M   'P 1'
#
loop_
_entity.id
_entity.type
_entity.pdbx_description
1 polymer ?
#
loop_
_entity_poly.entity_id
_entity_poly.type
_entity_poly.pdbx_seq_one_letter_code
_entity_poly.pdbx_strand_id
1 'polypeptide(L)'
;MKGVILAGGTGSRLHPLTRITNKHLLPIYDRPMIAWSIEAVVSSGIDEIMLVTGGTHAGEFLRLLGNGREYGINQLSYAYQEKAGGIAEALGLAEHFAGGGPVLVMLADNIVERSIRPMVEAFRAEPSGARILLSKVTEPEHLRHLGVPVFGDDGRVTHIEEKPEHPASDYCVTGIYCYEAAVFDIIGDLVPSGRGELEITDVNNHFVGKHQMAHDVQEGFWGDAGESIEAYYAVNDFVRENGANLS
;
A
#
# COMPACT_ATOMS: atom_id res chain seq x y z
N MET A 1 12.04 0.01 -12.40
CA MET A 1 11.12 0.08 -11.25
C MET A 1 9.99 -0.89 -11.48
N LYS A 2 9.71 -1.76 -10.52
CA LYS A 2 8.65 -2.77 -10.59
C LYS A 2 7.57 -2.49 -9.54
N GLY A 3 6.37 -3.06 -9.74
CA GLY A 3 5.26 -2.92 -8.81
C GLY A 3 5.15 -4.13 -7.88
N VAL A 4 4.86 -3.89 -6.61
CA VAL A 4 4.54 -4.92 -5.63
C VAL A 4 3.18 -4.59 -5.02
N ILE A 5 2.18 -5.42 -5.29
CA ILE A 5 0.83 -5.25 -4.72
C ILE A 5 0.67 -6.25 -3.59
N LEU A 6 0.37 -5.75 -2.40
CA LEU A 6 0.21 -6.56 -1.21
C LEU A 6 -1.27 -6.83 -0.93
N ALA A 7 -1.69 -8.07 -1.17
CA ALA A 7 -3.06 -8.55 -1.01
C ALA A 7 -3.17 -9.65 0.07
N GLY A 8 -2.34 -9.53 1.09
CA GLY A 8 -2.35 -10.41 2.26
C GLY A 8 -3.38 -10.02 3.32
N GLY A 9 -3.34 -10.74 4.44
CA GLY A 9 -4.20 -10.48 5.58
C GLY A 9 -5.50 -11.30 5.58
N THR A 10 -6.07 -11.47 6.76
CA THR A 10 -7.24 -12.32 7.00
C THR A 10 -8.58 -11.65 6.68
N GLY A 11 -8.59 -10.32 6.57
CA GLY A 11 -9.82 -9.54 6.35
C GLY A 11 -10.85 -9.64 7.49
N SER A 12 -10.43 -9.97 8.71
CA SER A 12 -11.34 -10.20 9.86
C SER A 12 -12.18 -8.99 10.23
N ARG A 13 -11.66 -7.78 10.01
CA ARG A 13 -12.39 -6.52 10.23
C ARG A 13 -13.61 -6.34 9.33
N LEU A 14 -13.63 -7.01 8.18
CA LEU A 14 -14.75 -7.03 7.25
C LEU A 14 -15.70 -8.24 7.43
N HIS A 15 -15.55 -9.04 8.52
CA HIS A 15 -16.51 -10.11 8.78
C HIS A 15 -17.93 -9.52 8.98
N PRO A 16 -18.98 -10.17 8.41
CA PRO A 16 -18.97 -11.50 7.77
C PRO A 16 -18.68 -11.52 6.26
N LEU A 17 -18.41 -10.38 5.60
CA LEU A 17 -18.22 -10.30 4.15
C LEU A 17 -17.05 -11.17 3.64
N THR A 18 -16.04 -11.36 4.48
CA THR A 18 -14.80 -12.10 4.16
C THR A 18 -14.77 -13.54 4.69
N ARG A 19 -15.92 -14.11 5.09
CA ARG A 19 -15.96 -15.48 5.61
C ARG A 19 -15.62 -16.55 4.58
N ILE A 20 -15.87 -16.29 3.31
CA ILE A 20 -15.71 -17.24 2.20
C ILE A 20 -14.87 -16.70 1.06
N THR A 21 -14.30 -15.50 1.20
CA THR A 21 -13.44 -14.88 0.17
C THR A 21 -12.41 -13.95 0.81
N ASN A 22 -11.36 -13.62 0.06
CA ASN A 22 -10.38 -12.61 0.47
C ASN A 22 -10.99 -11.21 0.32
N LYS A 23 -10.66 -10.27 1.24
CA LYS A 23 -11.18 -8.90 1.19
C LYS A 23 -10.92 -8.18 -0.14
N HIS A 24 -9.76 -8.40 -0.74
CA HIS A 24 -9.37 -7.75 -2.00
C HIS A 24 -10.11 -8.30 -3.24
N LEU A 25 -10.88 -9.37 -3.07
CA LEU A 25 -11.78 -9.92 -4.09
C LEU A 25 -13.22 -9.43 -3.92
N LEU A 26 -13.54 -8.75 -2.82
CA LEU A 26 -14.83 -8.06 -2.66
C LEU A 26 -14.96 -6.96 -3.71
N PRO A 27 -16.16 -6.73 -4.26
CA PRO A 27 -16.36 -5.70 -5.26
C PRO A 27 -16.26 -4.30 -4.64
N ILE A 28 -15.56 -3.40 -5.29
CA ILE A 28 -15.70 -1.95 -5.12
C ILE A 28 -16.37 -1.45 -6.39
N TYR A 29 -17.61 -1.01 -6.25
CA TYR A 29 -18.52 -0.63 -7.33
C TYR A 29 -18.70 -1.76 -8.36
N ASP A 30 -18.04 -1.71 -9.51
CA ASP A 30 -18.27 -2.58 -10.67
C ASP A 30 -17.21 -3.67 -10.89
N ARG A 31 -16.16 -3.70 -10.04
CA ARG A 31 -15.04 -4.64 -10.19
C ARG A 31 -14.42 -5.04 -8.84
N PRO A 32 -13.67 -6.16 -8.76
CA PRO A 32 -12.98 -6.54 -7.53
C PRO A 32 -12.01 -5.44 -7.05
N MET A 33 -11.90 -5.27 -5.73
CA MET A 33 -11.04 -4.27 -5.07
C MET A 33 -9.61 -4.26 -5.64
N ILE A 34 -9.01 -5.44 -5.83
CA ILE A 34 -7.66 -5.59 -6.38
C ILE A 34 -7.49 -4.97 -7.77
N ALA A 35 -8.54 -4.91 -8.59
CA ALA A 35 -8.47 -4.35 -9.93
C ALA A 35 -8.18 -2.85 -9.91
N TRP A 36 -8.67 -2.11 -8.91
CA TRP A 36 -8.39 -0.69 -8.73
C TRP A 36 -6.92 -0.43 -8.41
N SER A 37 -6.33 -1.23 -7.52
CA SER A 37 -4.90 -1.12 -7.18
C SER A 37 -4.00 -1.47 -8.36
N ILE A 38 -4.38 -2.50 -9.14
CA ILE A 38 -3.66 -2.85 -10.37
C ILE A 38 -3.73 -1.68 -11.37
N GLU A 39 -4.91 -1.10 -11.58
CA GLU A 39 -5.10 0.04 -12.48
C GLU A 39 -4.25 1.25 -12.04
N ALA A 40 -4.21 1.56 -10.73
CA ALA A 40 -3.36 2.63 -10.20
C ALA A 40 -1.87 2.41 -10.54
N VAL A 41 -1.37 1.18 -10.33
CA VAL A 41 0.02 0.82 -10.62
C VAL A 41 0.30 0.86 -12.12
N VAL A 42 -0.55 0.25 -12.95
CA VAL A 42 -0.35 0.20 -14.42
C VAL A 42 -0.47 1.59 -15.03
N SER A 43 -1.45 2.40 -14.61
CA SER A 43 -1.60 3.78 -15.09
C SER A 43 -0.44 4.69 -14.71
N SER A 44 0.33 4.36 -13.66
CA SER A 44 1.57 5.05 -13.30
C SER A 44 2.78 4.69 -14.19
N GLY A 45 2.58 3.79 -15.17
CA GLY A 45 3.62 3.35 -16.11
C GLY A 45 4.48 2.21 -15.57
N ILE A 46 3.91 1.34 -14.73
CA ILE A 46 4.55 0.12 -14.22
C ILE A 46 3.72 -1.08 -14.65
N ASP A 47 4.32 -1.98 -15.43
CA ASP A 47 3.67 -3.15 -16.03
C ASP A 47 4.32 -4.50 -15.69
N GLU A 48 5.40 -4.48 -14.92
CA GLU A 48 5.96 -5.66 -14.27
C GLU A 48 5.54 -5.64 -12.79
N ILE A 49 4.64 -6.56 -12.41
CA ILE A 49 3.99 -6.56 -11.09
C ILE A 49 4.17 -7.91 -10.40
N MET A 50 4.47 -7.89 -9.10
CA MET A 50 4.30 -9.03 -8.22
C MET A 50 3.09 -8.81 -7.31
N LEU A 51 2.19 -9.79 -7.29
CA LEU A 51 1.12 -9.87 -6.30
C LEU A 51 1.57 -10.77 -5.15
N VAL A 52 1.67 -10.20 -3.95
CA VAL A 52 1.89 -10.96 -2.72
C VAL A 52 0.54 -11.23 -2.07
N THR A 53 0.18 -12.49 -1.95
CA THR A 53 -1.07 -12.92 -1.34
C THR A 53 -0.81 -13.95 -0.25
N GLY A 54 -1.82 -14.29 0.52
CA GLY A 54 -1.72 -15.28 1.59
C GLY A 54 -3.08 -15.89 1.94
N GLY A 55 -3.07 -16.80 2.92
CA GLY A 55 -4.29 -17.47 3.35
C GLY A 55 -4.84 -18.48 2.34
N THR A 56 -6.09 -18.90 2.53
CA THR A 56 -6.73 -19.99 1.79
C THR A 56 -7.21 -19.61 0.38
N HIS A 57 -7.21 -18.30 0.06
CA HIS A 57 -7.82 -17.78 -1.18
C HIS A 57 -6.81 -17.39 -2.28
N ALA A 58 -5.52 -17.76 -2.14
CA ALA A 58 -4.49 -17.42 -3.14
C ALA A 58 -4.83 -17.91 -4.56
N GLY A 59 -5.45 -19.07 -4.69
CA GLY A 59 -5.87 -19.63 -5.99
C GLY A 59 -6.98 -18.82 -6.67
N GLU A 60 -7.75 -18.03 -5.95
CA GLU A 60 -8.79 -17.17 -6.51
C GLU A 60 -8.20 -15.98 -7.26
N PHE A 61 -7.10 -15.42 -6.75
CA PHE A 61 -6.35 -14.37 -7.46
C PHE A 61 -5.78 -14.90 -8.79
N LEU A 62 -5.19 -16.10 -8.78
CA LEU A 62 -4.71 -16.73 -10.01
C LEU A 62 -5.83 -16.93 -11.03
N ARG A 63 -7.02 -17.33 -10.59
CA ARG A 63 -8.18 -17.54 -11.46
C ARG A 63 -8.74 -16.23 -12.00
N LEU A 64 -8.76 -15.16 -11.18
CA LEU A 64 -9.23 -13.83 -11.56
C LEU A 64 -8.28 -13.13 -12.53
N LEU A 65 -6.98 -13.12 -12.20
CA LEU A 65 -6.00 -12.26 -12.86
C LEU A 65 -5.23 -12.98 -13.97
N GLY A 66 -5.15 -14.34 -13.91
CA GLY A 66 -4.38 -15.14 -14.87
C GLY A 66 -2.95 -14.64 -14.99
N ASN A 67 -2.56 -14.23 -16.19
CA ASN A 67 -1.25 -13.64 -16.47
C ASN A 67 -1.26 -12.09 -16.48
N GLY A 68 -2.36 -11.47 -16.09
CA GLY A 68 -2.49 -10.01 -15.96
C GLY A 68 -2.74 -9.23 -17.25
N ARG A 69 -2.80 -9.89 -18.42
CA ARG A 69 -2.91 -9.20 -19.73
C ARG A 69 -4.17 -8.34 -19.87
N GLU A 70 -5.29 -8.80 -19.32
CA GLU A 70 -6.56 -8.04 -19.34
C GLU A 70 -6.48 -6.73 -18.55
N TYR A 71 -5.51 -6.65 -17.63
CA TYR A 71 -5.26 -5.47 -16.79
C TYR A 71 -4.09 -4.61 -17.29
N GLY A 72 -3.53 -4.92 -18.48
CA GLY A 72 -2.40 -4.19 -19.04
C GLY A 72 -1.03 -4.53 -18.41
N ILE A 73 -0.96 -5.63 -17.65
CA ILE A 73 0.28 -6.11 -17.03
C ILE A 73 1.08 -6.91 -18.07
N ASN A 74 2.36 -6.54 -18.26
CA ASN A 74 3.26 -7.27 -19.14
C ASN A 74 3.77 -8.57 -18.49
N GLN A 75 4.14 -8.49 -17.21
CA GLN A 75 4.56 -9.64 -16.41
C GLN A 75 3.91 -9.61 -15.03
N LEU A 76 3.09 -10.61 -14.72
CA LEU A 76 2.51 -10.82 -13.40
C LEU A 76 3.17 -12.03 -12.71
N SER A 77 3.81 -11.78 -11.58
CA SER A 77 4.38 -12.79 -10.69
C SER A 77 3.53 -12.92 -9.43
N TYR A 78 3.59 -14.07 -8.78
CA TYR A 78 2.86 -14.33 -7.53
C TYR A 78 3.83 -14.78 -6.44
N ALA A 79 3.66 -14.25 -5.23
CA ALA A 79 4.32 -14.74 -4.02
C ALA A 79 3.27 -15.05 -2.95
N TYR A 80 3.59 -16.01 -2.09
CA TYR A 80 2.69 -16.46 -1.03
C TYR A 80 3.30 -16.17 0.33
N GLN A 81 2.60 -15.35 1.12
CA GLN A 81 2.91 -15.08 2.52
C GLN A 81 2.25 -16.15 3.39
N GLU A 82 3.05 -16.96 4.06
CA GLU A 82 2.54 -18.09 4.86
C GLU A 82 1.81 -17.65 6.14
N LYS A 83 2.26 -16.55 6.74
CA LYS A 83 1.73 -16.01 7.99
C LYS A 83 1.46 -14.52 7.85
N ALA A 84 0.60 -13.97 8.70
CA ALA A 84 0.38 -12.53 8.79
C ALA A 84 1.53 -11.86 9.58
N GLY A 85 2.73 -11.84 8.98
CA GLY A 85 3.96 -11.33 9.60
C GLY A 85 4.22 -9.85 9.36
N GLY A 86 3.23 -9.11 8.85
CA GLY A 86 3.30 -7.67 8.60
C GLY A 86 3.54 -7.30 7.14
N ILE A 87 3.44 -6.01 6.87
CA ILE A 87 3.59 -5.44 5.52
C ILE A 87 5.05 -5.56 5.05
N ALA A 88 6.02 -5.31 5.94
CA ALA A 88 7.43 -5.39 5.57
C ALA A 88 7.86 -6.83 5.26
N GLU A 89 7.34 -7.85 5.99
CA GLU A 89 7.59 -9.27 5.65
C GLU A 89 7.05 -9.60 4.25
N ALA A 90 5.83 -9.16 3.96
CA ALA A 90 5.22 -9.38 2.64
C ALA A 90 6.03 -8.72 1.51
N LEU A 91 6.54 -7.50 1.75
CA LEU A 91 7.42 -6.81 0.80
C LEU A 91 8.74 -7.56 0.62
N GLY A 92 9.33 -8.11 1.68
CA GLY A 92 10.57 -8.90 1.63
C GLY A 92 10.50 -10.07 0.65
N LEU A 93 9.32 -10.68 0.45
CA LEU A 93 9.13 -11.75 -0.53
C LEU A 93 9.35 -11.30 -1.99
N ALA A 94 9.36 -10.00 -2.24
CA ALA A 94 9.58 -9.43 -3.57
C ALA A 94 11.04 -9.11 -3.90
N GLU A 95 12.00 -9.35 -3.01
CA GLU A 95 13.43 -9.03 -3.19
C GLU A 95 13.98 -9.58 -4.50
N HIS A 96 13.82 -10.88 -4.72
CA HIS A 96 14.31 -11.52 -5.93
C HIS A 96 13.62 -10.99 -7.21
N PHE A 97 12.31 -10.72 -7.12
CA PHE A 97 11.57 -10.11 -8.22
C PHE A 97 12.04 -8.69 -8.53
N ALA A 98 12.33 -7.88 -7.51
CA ALA A 98 12.86 -6.52 -7.67
C ALA A 98 14.20 -6.52 -8.44
N GLY A 99 15.04 -7.55 -8.23
CA GLY A 99 16.28 -7.75 -8.98
C GLY A 99 17.28 -6.62 -8.76
N GLY A 100 17.35 -6.08 -7.54
CA GLY A 100 18.24 -4.96 -7.18
C GLY A 100 17.77 -3.59 -7.67
N GLY A 101 16.57 -3.50 -8.24
CA GLY A 101 15.97 -2.22 -8.67
C GLY A 101 14.96 -1.65 -7.66
N PRO A 102 14.54 -0.39 -7.86
CA PRO A 102 13.53 0.24 -7.02
C PRO A 102 12.14 -0.36 -7.24
N VAL A 103 11.28 -0.26 -6.23
CA VAL A 103 9.91 -0.77 -6.24
C VAL A 103 8.89 0.29 -5.88
N LEU A 104 7.71 0.22 -6.52
CA LEU A 104 6.47 0.80 -6.03
C LEU A 104 5.75 -0.29 -5.24
N VAL A 105 5.34 0.01 -4.03
CA VAL A 105 4.53 -0.87 -3.17
C VAL A 105 3.15 -0.26 -3.00
N MET A 106 2.11 -1.07 -3.16
CA MET A 106 0.73 -0.64 -2.94
C MET A 106 -0.04 -1.71 -2.16
N LEU A 107 -0.70 -1.31 -1.09
CA LEU A 107 -1.66 -2.16 -0.42
C LEU A 107 -2.93 -2.25 -1.27
N ALA A 108 -3.42 -3.48 -1.45
CA ALA A 108 -4.50 -3.77 -2.41
C ALA A 108 -5.90 -3.28 -1.97
N ASP A 109 -6.03 -2.77 -0.77
CA ASP A 109 -7.25 -2.15 -0.21
C ASP A 109 -7.23 -0.62 -0.22
N ASN A 110 -6.14 -0.02 -0.70
CA ASN A 110 -6.04 1.43 -0.83
C ASN A 110 -6.63 1.90 -2.16
N ILE A 111 -7.62 2.76 -2.09
CA ILE A 111 -8.30 3.37 -3.22
C ILE A 111 -8.02 4.87 -3.21
N VAL A 112 -7.58 5.40 -4.34
CA VAL A 112 -7.24 6.82 -4.52
C VAL A 112 -8.06 7.45 -5.64
N GLU A 113 -8.50 8.68 -5.44
CA GLU A 113 -9.21 9.44 -6.47
C GLU A 113 -8.29 9.80 -7.64
N ARG A 114 -7.12 10.35 -7.34
CA ARG A 114 -6.17 10.83 -8.35
C ARG A 114 -5.04 9.83 -8.59
N SER A 115 -4.50 9.90 -9.79
CA SER A 115 -3.40 9.05 -10.23
C SER A 115 -2.15 9.22 -9.34
N ILE A 116 -1.51 8.10 -9.00
CA ILE A 116 -0.22 8.07 -8.29
C ILE A 116 0.99 8.30 -9.22
N ARG A 117 0.75 8.52 -10.51
CA ARG A 117 1.81 8.75 -11.51
C ARG A 117 2.76 9.89 -11.11
N PRO A 118 2.31 11.05 -10.61
CA PRO A 118 3.23 12.14 -10.23
C PRO A 118 4.24 11.71 -9.16
N MET A 119 3.82 10.96 -8.14
CA MET A 119 4.70 10.38 -7.11
C MET A 119 5.74 9.44 -7.73
N VAL A 120 5.30 8.55 -8.63
CA VAL A 120 6.18 7.56 -9.30
C VAL A 120 7.20 8.27 -10.19
N GLU A 121 6.79 9.29 -10.94
CA GLU A 121 7.67 10.08 -11.80
C GLU A 121 8.69 10.89 -10.99
N ALA A 122 8.26 11.51 -9.88
CA ALA A 122 9.15 12.20 -8.95
C ALA A 122 10.20 11.25 -8.35
N PHE A 123 9.81 10.04 -7.96
CA PHE A 123 10.75 9.05 -7.46
C PHE A 123 11.70 8.51 -8.56
N ARG A 124 11.22 8.33 -9.78
CA ARG A 124 12.08 7.93 -10.91
C ARG A 124 13.13 8.98 -11.28
N ALA A 125 12.83 10.25 -11.09
CA ALA A 125 13.77 11.34 -11.32
C ALA A 125 14.93 11.33 -10.31
N GLU A 126 14.65 10.95 -9.06
CA GLU A 126 15.62 10.81 -7.98
C GLU A 126 15.38 9.48 -7.23
N PRO A 127 15.83 8.32 -7.79
CA PRO A 127 15.48 7.00 -7.27
C PRO A 127 16.38 6.61 -6.07
N SER A 128 16.38 7.44 -5.03
CA SER A 128 17.19 7.28 -3.82
C SER A 128 16.30 7.39 -2.58
N GLY A 129 16.54 6.53 -1.59
CA GLY A 129 15.79 6.50 -0.36
C GLY A 129 14.37 5.97 -0.52
N ALA A 130 13.43 6.63 0.13
CA ALA A 130 12.01 6.31 0.11
C ALA A 130 11.14 7.54 -0.20
N ARG A 131 9.98 7.30 -0.78
CA ARG A 131 8.93 8.29 -0.99
C ARG A 131 7.59 7.69 -0.60
N ILE A 132 6.86 8.38 0.26
CA ILE A 132 5.56 7.94 0.76
C ILE A 132 4.45 8.87 0.27
N LEU A 133 3.26 8.32 0.05
CA LEU A 133 2.06 9.09 -0.22
C LEU A 133 1.31 9.34 1.07
N LEU A 134 1.04 10.60 1.37
CA LEU A 134 0.24 11.02 2.51
C LEU A 134 -1.17 11.37 2.09
N SER A 135 -2.12 11.20 2.98
CA SER A 135 -3.49 11.70 2.81
C SER A 135 -3.88 12.55 4.02
N LYS A 136 -4.62 13.63 3.76
CA LYS A 136 -5.18 14.44 4.84
C LYS A 136 -6.45 13.77 5.38
N VAL A 137 -6.51 13.60 6.69
CA VAL A 137 -7.63 12.99 7.40
C VAL A 137 -8.36 14.06 8.19
N THR A 138 -9.68 14.17 8.00
CA THR A 138 -10.52 15.17 8.68
C THR A 138 -10.98 14.74 10.07
N GLU A 139 -10.99 13.43 10.34
CA GLU A 139 -11.46 12.85 11.58
C GLU A 139 -10.27 12.39 12.43
N PRO A 140 -9.92 13.09 13.54
CA PRO A 140 -8.73 12.76 14.34
C PRO A 140 -8.76 11.34 14.92
N GLU A 141 -9.93 10.78 15.21
CA GLU A 141 -10.06 9.41 15.72
C GLU A 141 -9.58 8.36 14.71
N HIS A 142 -9.72 8.63 13.41
CA HIS A 142 -9.24 7.76 12.34
C HIS A 142 -7.71 7.67 12.33
N LEU A 143 -7.01 8.77 12.61
CA LEU A 143 -5.55 8.82 12.67
C LEU A 143 -4.94 7.86 13.71
N ARG A 144 -5.68 7.52 14.77
CA ARG A 144 -5.25 6.57 15.81
C ARG A 144 -5.09 5.13 15.31
N HIS A 145 -5.53 4.84 14.10
CA HIS A 145 -5.44 3.52 13.48
C HIS A 145 -4.37 3.43 12.40
N LEU A 146 -3.70 4.55 12.08
CA LEU A 146 -2.81 4.73 10.95
C LEU A 146 -1.41 5.16 11.38
N GLY A 147 -0.44 5.08 10.48
CA GLY A 147 0.86 5.73 10.64
C GLY A 147 0.70 7.23 10.45
N VAL A 148 1.13 8.04 11.41
CA VAL A 148 1.00 9.50 11.40
C VAL A 148 2.38 10.16 11.29
N PRO A 149 2.64 10.99 10.26
CA PRO A 149 3.90 11.70 10.14
C PRO A 149 3.99 12.88 11.12
N VAL A 150 5.17 13.04 11.70
CA VAL A 150 5.59 14.24 12.45
C VAL A 150 6.46 15.06 11.52
N PHE A 151 6.15 16.36 11.37
CA PHE A 151 6.89 17.26 10.50
C PHE A 151 7.83 18.16 11.30
N GLY A 152 9.01 18.43 10.73
CA GLY A 152 9.89 19.48 11.19
C GLY A 152 9.48 20.86 10.67
N ASP A 153 10.17 21.91 11.15
CA ASP A 153 9.93 23.29 10.73
C ASP A 153 10.17 23.53 9.23
N ASP A 154 10.95 22.69 8.60
CA ASP A 154 11.25 22.71 7.15
C ASP A 154 10.23 21.92 6.30
N GLY A 155 9.18 21.37 6.93
CA GLY A 155 8.15 20.58 6.30
C GLY A 155 8.55 19.14 5.97
N ARG A 156 9.75 18.68 6.36
CA ARG A 156 10.17 17.29 6.18
C ARG A 156 9.58 16.40 7.26
N VAL A 157 9.32 15.15 6.92
CA VAL A 157 8.96 14.14 7.90
C VAL A 157 10.18 13.81 8.76
N THR A 158 10.05 13.99 10.08
CA THR A 158 11.10 13.74 11.08
C THR A 158 10.91 12.43 11.83
N HIS A 159 9.68 11.91 11.83
CA HIS A 159 9.30 10.63 12.43
C HIS A 159 7.92 10.22 11.91
N ILE A 160 7.63 8.92 11.93
CA ILE A 160 6.28 8.38 11.68
C ILE A 160 5.90 7.56 12.91
N GLU A 161 4.80 7.95 13.54
CA GLU A 161 4.23 7.27 14.70
C GLU A 161 3.17 6.25 14.24
N GLU A 162 3.34 4.97 14.63
CA GLU A 162 2.36 3.93 14.34
C GLU A 162 1.23 3.98 15.35
N LYS A 163 0.02 4.27 14.90
CA LYS A 163 -1.20 4.31 15.71
C LYS A 163 -1.08 5.14 16.98
N PRO A 164 -0.73 6.43 16.87
CA PRO A 164 -0.52 7.28 18.04
C PRO A 164 -1.81 7.51 18.82
N GLU A 165 -1.71 7.55 20.14
CA GLU A 165 -2.83 7.97 21.01
C GLU A 165 -3.17 9.45 20.80
N HIS A 166 -2.15 10.27 20.52
CA HIS A 166 -2.26 11.71 20.26
C HIS A 166 -1.58 12.05 18.92
N PRO A 167 -2.32 12.00 17.78
CA PRO A 167 -1.76 12.29 16.47
C PRO A 167 -1.08 13.67 16.40
N ALA A 168 0.15 13.73 15.89
CA ALA A 168 0.93 14.95 15.80
C ALA A 168 0.61 15.81 14.57
N SER A 169 -0.13 15.26 13.59
CA SER A 169 -0.55 15.97 12.38
C SER A 169 -1.92 15.50 11.89
N ASP A 170 -2.51 16.22 10.92
CA ASP A 170 -3.75 15.85 10.25
C ASP A 170 -3.53 14.89 9.06
N TYR A 171 -2.33 14.36 8.91
CA TYR A 171 -1.97 13.49 7.79
C TYR A 171 -1.76 12.07 8.26
N CYS A 172 -2.08 11.12 7.39
CA CYS A 172 -1.69 9.72 7.54
C CYS A 172 -0.78 9.29 6.41
N VAL A 173 0.04 8.29 6.69
CA VAL A 173 0.77 7.54 5.66
C VAL A 173 -0.22 6.55 5.04
N THR A 174 -0.42 6.66 3.73
CA THR A 174 -1.24 5.71 2.98
C THR A 174 -0.50 4.38 2.79
N GLY A 175 -1.15 3.39 2.20
CA GLY A 175 -0.51 2.13 1.82
C GLY A 175 0.23 2.20 0.48
N ILE A 176 0.82 3.33 0.11
CA ILE A 176 1.48 3.54 -1.19
C ILE A 176 2.88 4.13 -0.97
N TYR A 177 3.90 3.39 -1.42
CA TYR A 177 5.30 3.67 -1.15
C TYR A 177 6.18 3.45 -2.37
N CYS A 178 7.20 4.28 -2.57
CA CYS A 178 8.32 3.99 -3.45
C CYS A 178 9.58 3.80 -2.62
N TYR A 179 10.34 2.74 -2.91
CA TYR A 179 11.59 2.45 -2.21
C TYR A 179 12.71 2.16 -3.21
N GLU A 180 13.92 2.61 -2.86
CA GLU A 180 15.15 2.08 -3.48
C GLU A 180 15.42 0.63 -3.06
N ALA A 181 16.35 -0.05 -3.73
CA ALA A 181 16.64 -1.47 -3.49
C ALA A 181 17.11 -1.79 -2.06
N ALA A 182 17.74 -0.82 -1.37
CA ALA A 182 18.21 -0.98 0.00
C ALA A 182 17.07 -1.31 1.01
N VAL A 183 15.80 -1.13 0.61
CA VAL A 183 14.66 -1.53 1.44
C VAL A 183 14.69 -3.00 1.85
N PHE A 184 15.21 -3.88 1.01
CA PHE A 184 15.27 -5.32 1.29
C PHE A 184 16.31 -5.65 2.35
N ASP A 185 17.47 -4.98 2.34
CA ASP A 185 18.48 -5.11 3.40
C ASP A 185 17.90 -4.62 4.75
N ILE A 186 17.19 -3.48 4.73
CA ILE A 186 16.54 -2.92 5.91
C ILE A 186 15.53 -3.92 6.48
N ILE A 187 14.68 -4.52 5.64
CA ILE A 187 13.70 -5.53 6.06
C ILE A 187 14.38 -6.75 6.69
N GLY A 188 15.53 -7.17 6.14
CA GLY A 188 16.32 -8.29 6.67
C GLY A 188 16.85 -8.05 8.10
N ASP A 189 17.06 -6.80 8.47
CA ASP A 189 17.57 -6.38 9.79
C ASP A 189 16.45 -6.03 10.81
N LEU A 190 15.18 -6.01 10.38
CA LEU A 190 14.06 -5.67 11.27
C LEU A 190 13.82 -6.74 12.34
N VAL A 191 13.42 -6.26 13.51
CA VAL A 191 12.94 -7.12 14.60
C VAL A 191 11.41 -7.01 14.68
N PRO A 192 10.69 -8.14 14.81
CA PRO A 192 9.24 -8.10 14.94
C PRO A 192 8.78 -7.25 16.12
N SER A 193 7.72 -6.47 15.91
CA SER A 193 7.09 -5.62 16.92
C SER A 193 6.46 -6.47 18.04
N GLY A 194 5.93 -5.82 19.07
CA GLY A 194 5.17 -6.49 20.14
C GLY A 194 3.93 -7.28 19.64
N ARG A 195 3.51 -7.05 18.37
CA ARG A 195 2.45 -7.79 17.69
C ARG A 195 2.97 -9.02 16.92
N GLY A 196 4.29 -9.21 16.86
CA GLY A 196 4.95 -10.25 16.09
C GLY A 196 4.99 -9.95 14.59
N GLU A 197 4.82 -8.68 14.16
CA GLU A 197 4.81 -8.22 12.79
C GLU A 197 6.06 -7.40 12.48
N LEU A 198 6.59 -7.51 11.25
CA LEU A 198 7.56 -6.58 10.70
C LEU A 198 6.83 -5.37 10.16
N GLU A 199 6.98 -4.24 10.87
CA GLU A 199 6.21 -3.03 10.60
C GLU A 199 6.81 -2.23 9.44
N ILE A 200 5.97 -1.79 8.51
CA ILE A 200 6.42 -0.89 7.44
C ILE A 200 6.80 0.50 7.99
N THR A 201 6.24 0.88 9.12
CA THR A 201 6.58 2.12 9.82
C THR A 201 8.04 2.13 10.28
N ASP A 202 8.59 0.97 10.68
CA ASP A 202 10.01 0.86 11.05
C ASP A 202 10.92 1.01 9.83
N VAL A 203 10.53 0.43 8.68
CA VAL A 203 11.22 0.65 7.40
C VAL A 203 11.23 2.14 7.05
N ASN A 204 10.08 2.80 7.12
CA ASN A 204 9.95 4.21 6.82
C ASN A 204 10.82 5.05 7.75
N ASN A 205 10.79 4.79 9.06
CA ASN A 205 11.58 5.50 10.06
C ASN A 205 13.09 5.30 9.89
N HIS A 206 13.54 4.16 9.34
CA HIS A 206 14.93 3.98 8.95
C HIS A 206 15.36 5.01 7.89
N PHE A 207 14.55 5.20 6.82
CA PHE A 207 14.82 6.22 5.80
C PHE A 207 14.70 7.65 6.35
N VAL A 208 13.74 7.91 7.24
CA VAL A 208 13.61 9.20 7.94
C VAL A 208 14.89 9.51 8.73
N GLY A 209 15.40 8.55 9.52
CA GLY A 209 16.62 8.71 10.30
C GLY A 209 17.87 8.98 9.48
N LYS A 210 17.87 8.56 8.20
CA LYS A 210 18.93 8.83 7.22
C LYS A 210 18.71 10.12 6.40
N HIS A 211 17.65 10.88 6.66
CA HIS A 211 17.24 12.03 5.84
C HIS A 211 16.99 11.69 4.36
N GLN A 212 16.53 10.45 4.09
CA GLN A 212 16.28 9.91 2.76
C GLN A 212 14.78 9.63 2.53
N MET A 213 13.89 10.28 3.29
CA MET A 213 12.45 10.20 3.13
C MET A 213 11.90 11.43 2.44
N ALA A 214 11.26 11.23 1.28
CA ALA A 214 10.42 12.23 0.63
C ALA A 214 8.94 11.87 0.79
N HIS A 215 8.05 12.85 0.60
CA HIS A 215 6.61 12.60 0.60
C HIS A 215 5.90 13.44 -0.45
N ASP A 216 4.73 12.94 -0.88
CA ASP A 216 3.73 13.68 -1.62
C ASP A 216 2.41 13.60 -0.85
N VAL A 217 1.51 14.53 -1.12
CA VAL A 217 0.17 14.52 -0.53
C VAL A 217 -0.83 14.16 -1.63
N GLN A 218 -1.67 13.16 -1.38
CA GLN A 218 -2.76 12.77 -2.27
C GLN A 218 -3.75 13.93 -2.40
N GLU A 219 -4.01 14.33 -3.63
CA GLU A 219 -5.10 15.25 -3.94
C GLU A 219 -6.42 14.49 -4.04
N GLY A 220 -7.47 14.99 -3.37
CA GLY A 220 -8.76 14.37 -3.33
C GLY A 220 -8.86 13.18 -2.36
N PHE A 221 -9.75 12.25 -2.68
CA PHE A 221 -10.08 11.13 -1.80
C PHE A 221 -8.98 10.06 -1.76
N TRP A 222 -8.76 9.56 -0.58
CA TRP A 222 -8.10 8.29 -0.28
C TRP A 222 -8.95 7.50 0.72
N GLY A 223 -9.03 6.18 0.56
CA GLY A 223 -9.71 5.30 1.50
C GLY A 223 -9.06 3.94 1.62
N ASP A 224 -8.99 3.43 2.87
CA ASP A 224 -8.67 2.04 3.19
C ASP A 224 -9.97 1.23 3.24
N ALA A 225 -10.29 0.54 2.13
CA ALA A 225 -11.50 -0.28 2.03
C ALA A 225 -11.44 -1.55 2.89
N GLY A 226 -10.33 -1.84 3.54
CA GLY A 226 -10.11 -2.98 4.44
C GLY A 226 -10.20 -2.64 5.92
N GLU A 227 -10.40 -1.39 6.28
CA GLU A 227 -10.38 -0.92 7.66
C GLU A 227 -11.61 -1.35 8.48
N SER A 228 -12.80 -1.13 7.94
CA SER A 228 -14.09 -1.48 8.54
C SER A 228 -15.15 -1.71 7.47
N ILE A 229 -16.31 -2.24 7.87
CA ILE A 229 -17.47 -2.39 6.97
C ILE A 229 -17.96 -1.01 6.50
N GLU A 230 -17.99 -0.03 7.39
CA GLU A 230 -18.40 1.35 7.10
C GLU A 230 -17.43 1.99 6.09
N ALA A 231 -16.12 1.87 6.30
CA ALA A 231 -15.11 2.36 5.37
C ALA A 231 -15.22 1.67 4.00
N TYR A 232 -15.47 0.36 3.97
CA TYR A 232 -15.71 -0.38 2.74
C TYR A 232 -16.87 0.19 1.93
N TYR A 233 -18.02 0.47 2.57
CA TYR A 233 -19.18 1.06 1.89
C TYR A 233 -18.93 2.51 1.51
N ALA A 234 -18.28 3.31 2.34
CA ALA A 234 -17.92 4.68 2.01
C ALA A 234 -17.03 4.76 0.75
N VAL A 235 -16.02 3.87 0.64
CA VAL A 235 -15.20 3.75 -0.57
C VAL A 235 -16.03 3.32 -1.78
N ASN A 236 -16.97 2.36 -1.63
CA ASN A 236 -17.88 1.96 -2.71
C ASN A 236 -18.72 3.12 -3.23
N ASP A 237 -19.33 3.88 -2.33
CA ASP A 237 -20.17 5.02 -2.68
C ASP A 237 -19.35 6.10 -3.37
N PHE A 238 -18.16 6.41 -2.83
CA PHE A 238 -17.27 7.38 -3.44
C PHE A 238 -16.90 6.98 -4.88
N VAL A 239 -16.44 5.75 -5.08
CA VAL A 239 -16.01 5.27 -6.42
C VAL A 239 -17.16 5.25 -7.41
N ARG A 240 -18.36 4.85 -6.96
CA ARG A 240 -19.57 4.88 -7.79
C ARG A 240 -19.91 6.28 -8.30
N GLU A 241 -19.71 7.31 -7.48
CA GLU A 241 -20.12 8.68 -7.77
C GLU A 241 -19.03 9.47 -8.50
N ASN A 242 -17.76 9.25 -8.17
CA ASN A 242 -16.65 10.08 -8.59
C ASN A 242 -15.62 9.34 -9.46
N GLY A 243 -15.60 8.01 -9.42
CA GLY A 243 -14.52 7.21 -9.99
C GLY A 243 -13.30 7.12 -9.09
N ALA A 244 -12.23 6.52 -9.61
CA ALA A 244 -10.92 6.42 -8.95
C ALA A 244 -9.81 6.45 -10.01
N ASN A 245 -8.55 6.65 -9.57
CA ASN A 245 -7.35 6.69 -10.43
C ASN A 245 -7.42 7.75 -11.55
N LEU A 246 -8.13 8.83 -11.32
CA LEU A 246 -8.31 9.90 -12.32
C LEU A 246 -6.98 10.63 -12.60
N SER A 247 -6.71 10.89 -13.87
CA SER A 247 -5.52 11.62 -14.33
C SER A 247 -5.58 13.11 -14.03
#